data_76ce4ad91d98d6552c22241803f617f2
#
_entry.id   76ce4ad91d98d6552c22241803f617f2
#
_cell.length_a   1.000
_cell.length_b   1.000
_cell.length_c   1.000
_cell.angle_alpha   90.00
_cell.angle_beta   90.00
_cell.angle_gamma   90.00
#
_symmetry.space_group_name_H-M   'P 1'
#
loop_
_entity.id
_entity.type
_entity.pdbx_description
1 polymer ?
#
loop_
_entity_poly.entity_id
_entity_poly.type
_entity_poly.pdbx_seq_one_letter_code
_entity_poly.pdbx_strand_id
1 'polypeptide(L)'
;MDTLILTLQLFTSLPINKSVEVSDERLIRGVALWPAAGIVIGVFDAFIFWAAVHILPISVAAALALLGELWMTRGFHLDGLCDTADALFSSRSRERMLEIMKDSHIGTFGVVAAIGDLAFKYLLITASGMPIFMLLAAPVAGKMVQGLCMYKANYPRESGLGKSYIGRIPLSIAVVSSVFGAVWVVGSLVVGVLWTGMGC
;
A
#
# COMPACT_ATOMS: atom_id res chain seq x y z
N MET A 1 6.03 3.36 -20.79
CA MET A 1 4.65 2.86 -20.67
C MET A 1 4.60 1.47 -20.04
N ASP A 2 5.41 0.53 -20.49
CA ASP A 2 5.44 -0.85 -19.97
C ASP A 2 5.78 -0.95 -18.48
N THR A 3 6.70 -0.11 -17.98
CA THR A 3 7.05 -0.06 -16.56
C THR A 3 5.85 0.32 -15.68
N LEU A 4 5.01 1.28 -16.11
CA LEU A 4 3.79 1.64 -15.39
C LEU A 4 2.77 0.50 -15.40
N ILE A 5 2.60 -0.15 -16.56
CA ILE A 5 1.70 -1.31 -16.67
C ILE A 5 2.14 -2.42 -15.72
N LEU A 6 3.42 -2.77 -15.71
CA LEU A 6 3.98 -3.77 -14.81
C LEU A 6 3.76 -3.38 -13.34
N THR A 7 3.94 -2.10 -13.00
CA THR A 7 3.69 -1.57 -11.64
C THR A 7 2.22 -1.75 -11.24
N LEU A 8 1.28 -1.41 -12.13
CA LEU A 8 -0.15 -1.57 -11.85
C LEU A 8 -0.55 -3.06 -11.75
N GLN A 9 -0.02 -3.91 -12.63
CA GLN A 9 -0.24 -5.37 -12.57
C GLN A 9 0.28 -5.99 -11.26
N LEU A 10 1.37 -5.45 -10.73
CA LEU A 10 1.97 -5.92 -9.47
C LEU A 10 1.09 -5.57 -8.25
N PHE A 11 0.57 -4.34 -8.21
CA PHE A 11 -0.07 -3.79 -7.00
C PHE A 11 -1.60 -3.76 -7.06
N THR A 12 -2.20 -4.04 -8.20
CA THR A 12 -3.66 -3.94 -8.36
C THR A 12 -4.25 -5.17 -9.05
N SER A 13 -5.53 -5.40 -8.82
CA SER A 13 -6.34 -6.42 -9.51
C SER A 13 -6.93 -5.94 -10.84
N LEU A 14 -6.49 -4.78 -11.35
CA LEU A 14 -6.98 -4.26 -12.62
C LEU A 14 -6.75 -5.26 -13.77
N PRO A 15 -7.75 -5.51 -14.62
CA PRO A 15 -7.67 -6.48 -15.70
C PRO A 15 -6.83 -5.96 -16.89
N ILE A 16 -5.55 -5.71 -16.67
CA ILE A 16 -4.63 -5.22 -17.70
C ILE A 16 -4.07 -6.43 -18.46
N ASN A 17 -4.69 -6.79 -19.56
CA ASN A 17 -4.31 -7.95 -20.39
C ASN A 17 -3.15 -7.64 -21.36
N LYS A 18 -2.07 -7.03 -20.84
CA LYS A 18 -0.85 -6.79 -21.61
C LYS A 18 0.29 -7.61 -21.04
N SER A 19 0.87 -8.49 -21.86
CA SER A 19 2.11 -9.16 -21.52
C SER A 19 3.26 -8.16 -21.53
N VAL A 20 3.92 -7.99 -20.40
CA VAL A 20 5.10 -7.14 -20.24
C VAL A 20 6.25 -8.00 -19.78
N GLU A 21 7.38 -7.91 -20.49
CA GLU A 21 8.60 -8.61 -20.08
C GLU A 21 9.06 -8.15 -18.71
N VAL A 22 9.23 -9.09 -17.78
CA VAL A 22 9.69 -8.84 -16.41
C VAL A 22 11.21 -8.94 -16.40
N SER A 23 11.88 -7.80 -16.10
CA SER A 23 13.33 -7.75 -15.89
C SER A 23 13.64 -7.00 -14.61
N ASP A 24 14.76 -7.33 -13.95
CA ASP A 24 15.21 -6.65 -12.75
C ASP A 24 15.32 -5.14 -12.96
N GLU A 25 15.85 -4.72 -14.10
CA GLU A 25 15.99 -3.30 -14.44
C GLU A 25 14.63 -2.60 -14.51
N ARG A 26 13.65 -3.22 -15.15
CA ARG A 26 12.28 -2.66 -15.27
C ARG A 26 11.58 -2.62 -13.92
N LEU A 27 11.76 -3.64 -13.10
CA LEU A 27 11.25 -3.69 -11.74
C LEU A 27 11.84 -2.57 -10.87
N ILE A 28 13.17 -2.37 -10.91
CA ILE A 28 13.85 -1.29 -10.17
C ILE A 28 13.38 0.08 -10.64
N ARG A 29 13.30 0.32 -11.96
CA ARG A 29 12.76 1.57 -12.52
C ARG A 29 11.29 1.78 -12.13
N GLY A 30 10.53 0.70 -11.98
CA GLY A 30 9.13 0.73 -11.55
C GLY A 30 8.93 1.34 -10.18
N VAL A 31 9.92 1.28 -9.28
CA VAL A 31 9.84 1.85 -7.92
C VAL A 31 9.55 3.36 -7.96
N ALA A 32 10.09 4.09 -8.95
CA ALA A 32 9.77 5.50 -9.13
C ALA A 32 8.28 5.76 -9.41
N LEU A 33 7.55 4.75 -9.91
CA LEU A 33 6.13 4.82 -10.26
C LEU A 33 5.21 4.15 -9.23
N TRP A 34 5.75 3.62 -8.14
CA TRP A 34 4.92 3.01 -7.08
C TRP A 34 3.90 3.98 -6.50
N PRO A 35 4.22 5.28 -6.26
CA PRO A 35 3.21 6.26 -5.86
C PRO A 35 2.05 6.38 -6.85
N ALA A 36 2.27 6.20 -8.16
CA ALA A 36 1.20 6.21 -9.15
C ALA A 36 0.21 5.04 -8.96
N ALA A 37 0.70 3.85 -8.57
CA ALA A 37 -0.19 2.76 -8.17
C ALA A 37 -0.96 3.11 -6.89
N GLY A 38 -0.32 3.79 -5.94
CA GLY A 38 -0.99 4.34 -4.74
C GLY A 38 -2.11 5.32 -5.09
N ILE A 39 -1.90 6.20 -6.08
CA ILE A 39 -2.93 7.13 -6.58
C ILE A 39 -4.13 6.35 -7.14
N VAL A 40 -3.90 5.33 -7.97
CA VAL A 40 -4.98 4.51 -8.53
C VAL A 40 -5.80 3.83 -7.43
N ILE A 41 -5.13 3.25 -6.42
CA ILE A 41 -5.78 2.64 -5.27
C ILE A 41 -6.57 3.69 -4.48
N GLY A 42 -5.95 4.81 -4.11
CA GLY A 42 -6.60 5.85 -3.32
C GLY A 42 -7.79 6.51 -4.02
N VAL A 43 -7.72 6.71 -5.35
CA VAL A 43 -8.85 7.21 -6.14
C VAL A 43 -10.00 6.20 -6.14
N PHE A 44 -9.70 4.92 -6.26
CA PHE A 44 -10.71 3.87 -6.19
C PHE A 44 -11.40 3.81 -4.82
N ASP A 45 -10.64 3.86 -3.74
CA ASP A 45 -11.15 3.84 -2.37
C ASP A 45 -11.99 5.09 -2.06
N ALA A 46 -11.49 6.26 -2.47
CA ALA A 46 -12.19 7.53 -2.34
C ALA A 46 -13.51 7.55 -3.14
N PHE A 47 -13.52 6.95 -4.34
CA PHE A 47 -14.72 6.81 -5.15
C PHE A 47 -15.77 5.91 -4.48
N ILE A 48 -15.36 4.73 -3.94
CA ILE A 48 -16.27 3.85 -3.19
C ILE A 48 -16.86 4.58 -2.00
N PHE A 49 -16.00 5.24 -1.19
CA PHE A 49 -16.44 6.00 -0.04
C PHE A 49 -17.42 7.10 -0.43
N TRP A 50 -17.06 7.91 -1.43
CA TRP A 50 -17.89 9.00 -1.93
C TRP A 50 -19.26 8.50 -2.42
N ALA A 51 -19.31 7.45 -3.22
CA ALA A 51 -20.55 6.87 -3.72
C ALA A 51 -21.42 6.32 -2.58
N ALA A 52 -20.80 5.63 -1.62
CA ALA A 52 -21.52 5.00 -0.52
C ALA A 52 -22.06 6.01 0.51
N VAL A 53 -21.33 7.07 0.83
CA VAL A 53 -21.70 8.01 1.90
C VAL A 53 -22.95 8.84 1.55
N HIS A 54 -23.35 8.91 0.29
CA HIS A 54 -24.59 9.58 -0.14
C HIS A 54 -25.86 8.78 0.18
N ILE A 55 -25.73 7.47 0.40
CA ILE A 55 -26.88 6.56 0.59
C ILE A 55 -26.76 5.70 1.85
N LEU A 56 -25.58 5.65 2.47
CA LEU A 56 -25.27 4.82 3.63
C LEU A 56 -24.60 5.64 4.72
N PRO A 57 -24.70 5.21 5.99
CA PRO A 57 -23.95 5.83 7.08
C PRO A 57 -22.44 5.85 6.80
N ILE A 58 -21.72 6.85 7.30
CA ILE A 58 -20.28 7.02 7.15
C ILE A 58 -19.49 5.76 7.58
N SER A 59 -19.96 5.08 8.61
CA SER A 59 -19.38 3.83 9.11
C SER A 59 -19.41 2.72 8.07
N VAL A 60 -20.51 2.59 7.34
CA VAL A 60 -20.66 1.59 6.27
C VAL A 60 -19.84 2.00 5.05
N ALA A 61 -19.85 3.28 4.68
CA ALA A 61 -19.04 3.80 3.59
C ALA A 61 -17.54 3.57 3.82
N ALA A 62 -17.05 3.79 5.05
CA ALA A 62 -15.66 3.53 5.43
C ALA A 62 -15.31 2.03 5.32
N ALA A 63 -16.19 1.16 5.83
CA ALA A 63 -15.98 -0.29 5.72
C ALA A 63 -15.94 -0.76 4.26
N LEU A 64 -16.82 -0.23 3.39
CA LEU A 64 -16.84 -0.57 1.96
C LEU A 64 -15.57 -0.09 1.24
N ALA A 65 -15.05 1.10 1.57
CA ALA A 65 -13.79 1.60 1.02
C ALA A 65 -12.62 0.68 1.40
N LEU A 66 -12.51 0.26 2.66
CA LEU A 66 -11.47 -0.66 3.11
C LEU A 66 -11.58 -2.06 2.46
N LEU A 67 -12.79 -2.58 2.31
CA LEU A 67 -13.01 -3.83 1.57
C LEU A 67 -12.63 -3.66 0.08
N GLY A 68 -12.91 -2.50 -0.50
CA GLY A 68 -12.48 -2.14 -1.84
C GLY A 68 -10.96 -2.11 -1.98
N GLU A 69 -10.23 -1.52 -1.02
CA GLU A 69 -8.77 -1.55 -0.97
C GLU A 69 -8.24 -2.98 -0.98
N LEU A 70 -8.79 -3.84 -0.12
CA LEU A 70 -8.39 -5.25 -0.04
C LEU A 70 -8.63 -5.97 -1.36
N TRP A 71 -9.78 -5.77 -1.99
CA TRP A 71 -10.09 -6.36 -3.30
C TRP A 71 -9.16 -5.81 -4.39
N MET A 72 -8.96 -4.49 -4.45
CA MET A 72 -8.10 -3.84 -5.43
C MET A 72 -6.65 -4.31 -5.32
N THR A 73 -6.14 -4.49 -4.11
CA THR A 73 -4.75 -4.90 -3.84
C THR A 73 -4.58 -6.41 -3.68
N ARG A 74 -5.65 -7.19 -3.76
CA ARG A 74 -5.67 -8.64 -3.45
C ARG A 74 -5.12 -8.96 -2.06
N GLY A 75 -5.26 -8.02 -1.11
CA GLY A 75 -4.75 -8.17 0.25
C GLY A 75 -3.22 -8.23 0.36
N PHE A 76 -2.46 -8.00 -0.72
CA PHE A 76 -1.01 -8.23 -0.83
C PHE A 76 -0.19 -7.63 0.32
N HIS A 77 -0.56 -6.43 0.78
CA HIS A 77 0.17 -5.77 1.88
C HIS A 77 -0.32 -6.23 3.25
N LEU A 78 -1.62 -6.52 3.38
CA LEU A 78 -2.18 -7.06 4.61
C LEU A 78 -1.61 -8.45 4.90
N ASP A 79 -1.48 -9.29 3.88
CA ASP A 79 -0.83 -10.60 3.94
C ASP A 79 0.61 -10.47 4.47
N GLY A 80 1.41 -9.58 3.87
CA GLY A 80 2.78 -9.32 4.34
C GLY A 80 2.85 -8.77 5.77
N LEU A 81 1.86 -8.01 6.24
CA LEU A 81 1.75 -7.58 7.63
C LEU A 81 1.48 -8.77 8.55
N CYS A 82 0.56 -9.66 8.17
CA CYS A 82 0.24 -10.86 8.91
C CYS A 82 1.47 -11.76 9.07
N ASP A 83 2.15 -12.08 7.95
CA ASP A 83 3.36 -12.89 7.93
C ASP A 83 4.45 -12.31 8.84
N THR A 84 4.63 -10.98 8.76
CA THR A 84 5.62 -10.27 9.57
C THR A 84 5.27 -10.34 11.05
N ALA A 85 4.01 -10.15 11.41
CA ALA A 85 3.55 -10.21 12.80
C ALA A 85 3.71 -11.63 13.38
N ASP A 86 3.30 -12.65 12.63
CA ASP A 86 3.45 -14.04 13.07
C ASP A 86 4.92 -14.42 13.26
N ALA A 87 5.80 -13.97 12.36
CA ALA A 87 7.23 -14.22 12.49
C ALA A 87 7.86 -13.50 13.68
N LEU A 88 7.64 -12.17 13.81
CA LEU A 88 8.30 -11.35 14.83
C LEU A 88 7.84 -11.70 16.25
N PHE A 89 6.56 -11.98 16.45
CA PHE A 89 6.02 -12.31 17.77
C PHE A 89 6.11 -13.80 18.12
N SER A 90 6.66 -14.64 17.22
CA SER A 90 6.86 -16.07 17.46
C SER A 90 7.92 -16.39 18.51
N SER A 91 8.80 -15.44 18.87
CA SER A 91 9.97 -15.65 19.76
C SER A 91 10.89 -16.79 19.27
N ARG A 92 11.00 -16.99 17.95
CA ARG A 92 11.84 -18.03 17.32
C ARG A 92 13.16 -17.47 16.81
N SER A 93 14.06 -18.35 16.36
CA SER A 93 15.29 -17.94 15.68
C SER A 93 14.96 -17.21 14.36
N ARG A 94 15.91 -16.42 13.86
CA ARG A 94 15.75 -15.68 12.60
C ARG A 94 15.43 -16.60 11.43
N GLU A 95 16.07 -17.76 11.37
CA GLU A 95 15.86 -18.77 10.32
C GLU A 95 14.40 -19.25 10.35
N ARG A 96 13.91 -19.57 11.55
CA ARG A 96 12.53 -20.02 11.72
C ARG A 96 11.50 -18.92 11.45
N MET A 97 11.80 -17.65 11.79
CA MET A 97 10.96 -16.51 11.41
C MET A 97 10.84 -16.39 9.89
N LEU A 98 11.94 -16.55 9.14
CA LEU A 98 11.93 -16.51 7.68
C LEU A 98 11.16 -17.69 7.05
N GLU A 99 11.07 -18.83 7.74
CA GLU A 99 10.23 -19.96 7.34
C GLU A 99 8.75 -19.64 7.58
N ILE A 100 8.39 -19.12 8.76
CA ILE A 100 7.02 -18.69 9.09
C ILE A 100 6.50 -17.72 8.05
N MET A 101 7.27 -16.72 7.64
CA MET A 101 6.90 -15.77 6.60
C MET A 101 6.72 -16.39 5.18
N LYS A 102 6.98 -17.67 4.98
CA LYS A 102 6.73 -18.41 3.73
C LYS A 102 5.57 -19.37 3.85
N ASP A 103 5.08 -19.60 5.06
CA ASP A 103 3.95 -20.46 5.32
C ASP A 103 2.67 -19.74 4.91
N SER A 104 1.80 -20.42 4.20
CA SER A 104 0.50 -19.89 3.79
C SER A 104 -0.55 -19.89 4.91
N HIS A 105 -0.22 -20.41 6.08
CA HIS A 105 -1.11 -20.42 7.24
C HIS A 105 -0.94 -19.14 8.04
N ILE A 106 -2.05 -18.47 8.33
CA ILE A 106 -2.06 -17.32 9.23
C ILE A 106 -2.08 -17.78 10.69
N GLY A 107 -1.20 -17.21 11.49
CA GLY A 107 -1.17 -17.41 12.94
C GLY A 107 -1.99 -16.38 13.70
N THR A 108 -2.03 -16.53 15.03
CA THR A 108 -2.80 -15.64 15.90
C THR A 108 -2.33 -14.20 15.85
N PHE A 109 -1.02 -13.97 15.80
CA PHE A 109 -0.48 -12.60 15.75
C PHE A 109 -0.76 -11.92 14.40
N GLY A 110 -0.74 -12.69 13.30
CA GLY A 110 -1.15 -12.20 11.99
C GLY A 110 -2.62 -11.75 11.99
N VAL A 111 -3.52 -12.56 12.56
CA VAL A 111 -4.94 -12.20 12.71
C VAL A 111 -5.11 -10.93 13.55
N VAL A 112 -4.43 -10.84 14.68
CA VAL A 112 -4.49 -9.64 15.54
C VAL A 112 -3.97 -8.40 14.81
N ALA A 113 -2.87 -8.54 14.06
CA ALA A 113 -2.31 -7.44 13.27
C ALA A 113 -3.27 -6.99 12.17
N ALA A 114 -3.91 -7.92 11.45
CA ALA A 114 -4.89 -7.62 10.42
C ALA A 114 -6.11 -6.88 10.98
N ILE A 115 -6.68 -7.40 12.08
CA ILE A 115 -7.82 -6.74 12.76
C ILE A 115 -7.41 -5.36 13.25
N GLY A 116 -6.22 -5.23 13.83
CA GLY A 116 -5.70 -3.96 14.32
C GLY A 116 -5.53 -2.91 13.23
N ASP A 117 -4.93 -3.28 12.10
CA ASP A 117 -4.76 -2.39 10.92
C ASP A 117 -6.10 -1.92 10.39
N LEU A 118 -7.02 -2.85 10.13
CA LEU A 118 -8.33 -2.52 9.56
C LEU A 118 -9.19 -1.70 10.53
N ALA A 119 -9.19 -2.05 11.82
CA ALA A 119 -9.92 -1.29 12.83
C ALA A 119 -9.36 0.13 12.99
N PHE A 120 -8.04 0.29 12.99
CA PHE A 120 -7.41 1.59 13.11
C PHE A 120 -7.67 2.47 11.89
N LYS A 121 -7.53 1.93 10.68
CA LYS A 121 -7.91 2.62 9.43
C LYS A 121 -9.37 3.05 9.46
N TYR A 122 -10.28 2.14 9.83
CA TYR A 122 -11.71 2.43 9.95
C TYR A 122 -12.00 3.59 10.91
N LEU A 123 -11.39 3.56 12.10
CA LEU A 123 -11.55 4.62 13.11
C LEU A 123 -11.02 5.96 12.59
N LEU A 124 -9.85 5.97 11.93
CA LEU A 124 -9.29 7.19 11.36
C LEU A 124 -10.19 7.78 10.25
N ILE A 125 -10.71 6.95 9.36
CA ILE A 125 -11.62 7.40 8.28
C ILE A 125 -12.90 7.98 8.89
N THR A 126 -13.52 7.30 9.84
CA THR A 126 -14.81 7.71 10.43
C THR A 126 -14.68 8.92 11.35
N ALA A 127 -13.55 9.10 12.03
CA ALA A 127 -13.27 10.24 12.89
C ALA A 127 -12.72 11.46 12.13
N SER A 128 -12.30 11.30 10.87
CA SER A 128 -11.71 12.38 10.09
C SER A 128 -12.76 13.37 9.60
N GLY A 129 -12.44 14.68 9.66
CA GLY A 129 -13.20 15.72 8.96
C GLY A 129 -12.98 15.74 7.44
N MET A 130 -12.03 14.97 6.91
CA MET A 130 -11.66 14.94 5.49
C MET A 130 -11.37 13.53 4.96
N PRO A 131 -12.29 12.56 5.12
CA PRO A 131 -12.04 11.14 4.84
C PRO A 131 -11.61 10.86 3.40
N ILE A 132 -12.19 11.55 2.41
CA ILE A 132 -11.84 11.39 0.99
C ILE A 132 -10.37 11.74 0.76
N PHE A 133 -9.88 12.84 1.34
CA PHE A 133 -8.50 13.28 1.15
C PHE A 133 -7.50 12.36 1.86
N MET A 134 -7.89 11.77 2.99
CA MET A 134 -7.09 10.73 3.66
C MET A 134 -7.00 9.47 2.82
N LEU A 135 -8.10 9.02 2.22
CA LEU A 135 -8.11 7.86 1.32
C LEU A 135 -7.25 8.10 0.08
N LEU A 136 -7.23 9.33 -0.47
CA LEU A 136 -6.36 9.71 -1.58
C LEU A 136 -4.87 9.73 -1.19
N ALA A 137 -4.54 10.08 0.05
CA ALA A 137 -3.16 10.25 0.51
C ALA A 137 -2.52 8.96 1.05
N ALA A 138 -3.26 8.15 1.81
CA ALA A 138 -2.71 7.03 2.56
C ALA A 138 -2.03 5.95 1.70
N PRO A 139 -2.63 5.44 0.61
CA PRO A 139 -1.98 4.44 -0.23
C PRO A 139 -0.71 4.98 -0.90
N VAL A 140 -0.69 6.26 -1.26
CA VAL A 140 0.48 6.91 -1.87
C VAL A 140 1.61 7.05 -0.85
N ALA A 141 1.30 7.45 0.38
CA ALA A 141 2.27 7.54 1.47
C ALA A 141 2.94 6.18 1.73
N GLY A 142 2.17 5.09 1.78
CA GLY A 142 2.70 3.74 1.92
C GLY A 142 3.66 3.36 0.80
N LYS A 143 3.30 3.63 -0.46
CA LYS A 143 4.13 3.32 -1.62
C LYS A 143 5.42 4.16 -1.68
N MET A 144 5.34 5.42 -1.31
CA MET A 144 6.48 6.31 -1.22
C MET A 144 7.52 5.80 -0.22
N VAL A 145 7.08 5.43 0.98
CA VAL A 145 7.96 4.96 2.06
C VAL A 145 8.62 3.62 1.72
N GLN A 146 7.91 2.73 1.02
CA GLN A 146 8.46 1.42 0.61
C GLN A 146 9.77 1.55 -0.17
N GLY A 147 9.85 2.50 -1.12
CA GLY A 147 11.07 2.74 -1.90
C GLY A 147 12.26 3.15 -1.02
N LEU A 148 12.03 3.99 -0.03
CA LEU A 148 13.06 4.42 0.94
C LEU A 148 13.50 3.26 1.84
N CYS A 149 12.56 2.49 2.37
CA CYS A 149 12.86 1.34 3.24
C CYS A 149 13.68 0.26 2.52
N MET A 150 13.51 0.09 1.22
CA MET A 150 14.25 -0.87 0.41
C MET A 150 15.63 -0.37 -0.03
N TYR A 151 15.86 0.94 0.01
CA TYR A 151 17.16 1.52 -0.33
C TYR A 151 18.24 1.05 0.67
N LYS A 152 19.35 0.51 0.17
CA LYS A 152 20.47 -0.05 0.98
C LYS A 152 20.09 -1.11 2.01
N ALA A 153 18.87 -1.64 2.01
CA ALA A 153 18.50 -2.74 2.87
C ALA A 153 19.14 -4.05 2.41
N ASN A 154 19.35 -4.97 3.33
CA ASN A 154 19.86 -6.31 3.00
C ASN A 154 18.68 -7.27 2.83
N TYR A 155 18.60 -7.92 1.66
CA TYR A 155 17.61 -8.95 1.44
C TYR A 155 18.01 -10.26 2.15
N PRO A 156 17.17 -10.76 3.08
CA PRO A 156 17.58 -11.86 3.95
C PRO A 156 17.42 -13.27 3.34
N ARG A 157 16.91 -13.37 2.11
CA ARG A 157 16.59 -14.66 1.46
C ARG A 157 17.39 -14.85 0.17
N GLU A 158 17.61 -16.10 -0.23
CA GLU A 158 18.30 -16.44 -1.47
C GLU A 158 17.41 -16.22 -2.71
N SER A 159 16.07 -16.30 -2.56
CA SER A 159 15.11 -16.15 -3.63
C SER A 159 13.87 -15.40 -3.14
N GLY A 160 13.09 -14.85 -4.09
CA GLY A 160 11.85 -14.13 -3.85
C GLY A 160 11.81 -12.79 -4.57
N LEU A 161 10.60 -12.24 -4.73
CA LEU A 161 10.36 -10.99 -5.47
C LEU A 161 11.18 -9.82 -4.91
N GLY A 162 11.36 -9.72 -3.60
CA GLY A 162 12.13 -8.67 -2.95
C GLY A 162 13.61 -8.65 -3.35
N LYS A 163 14.17 -9.77 -3.83
CA LYS A 163 15.57 -9.83 -4.28
C LYS A 163 15.85 -8.91 -5.48
N SER A 164 14.86 -8.65 -6.30
CA SER A 164 14.99 -7.74 -7.45
C SER A 164 15.08 -6.25 -7.05
N TYR A 165 14.61 -5.89 -5.88
CA TYR A 165 14.54 -4.49 -5.43
C TYR A 165 15.45 -4.18 -4.24
N ILE A 166 15.36 -5.00 -3.17
CA ILE A 166 15.94 -4.68 -1.85
C ILE A 166 17.46 -4.57 -1.96
N GLY A 167 17.99 -3.43 -1.56
CA GLY A 167 19.42 -3.11 -1.63
C GLY A 167 19.95 -2.78 -3.03
N ARG A 168 19.11 -2.87 -4.07
CA ARG A 168 19.48 -2.66 -5.47
C ARG A 168 18.92 -1.37 -6.06
N ILE A 169 18.03 -0.70 -5.35
CA ILE A 169 17.39 0.55 -5.80
C ILE A 169 18.40 1.69 -5.73
N PRO A 170 18.68 2.41 -6.85
CA PRO A 170 19.50 3.61 -6.82
C PRO A 170 18.86 4.72 -5.97
N LEU A 171 19.67 5.55 -5.31
CA LEU A 171 19.18 6.69 -4.52
C LEU A 171 18.28 7.61 -5.34
N SER A 172 18.63 7.86 -6.59
CA SER A 172 17.83 8.70 -7.50
C SER A 172 16.40 8.20 -7.67
N ILE A 173 16.21 6.89 -7.82
CA ILE A 173 14.88 6.27 -7.95
C ILE A 173 14.11 6.37 -6.64
N ALA A 174 14.75 6.10 -5.50
CA ALA A 174 14.12 6.23 -4.19
C ALA A 174 13.69 7.70 -3.93
N VAL A 175 14.53 8.67 -4.27
CA VAL A 175 14.23 10.09 -4.15
C VAL A 175 13.08 10.51 -5.08
N VAL A 176 13.10 10.11 -6.35
CA VAL A 176 12.02 10.42 -7.30
C VAL A 176 10.69 9.86 -6.81
N SER A 177 10.66 8.60 -6.35
CA SER A 177 9.46 8.00 -5.75
C SER A 177 8.95 8.79 -4.56
N SER A 178 9.88 9.18 -3.66
CA SER A 178 9.54 9.91 -2.44
C SER A 178 9.02 11.33 -2.72
N VAL A 179 9.67 12.06 -3.61
CA VAL A 179 9.24 13.42 -4.00
C VAL A 179 7.88 13.37 -4.69
N PHE A 180 7.70 12.46 -5.63
CA PHE A 180 6.42 12.28 -6.32
C PHE A 180 5.29 11.98 -5.32
N GLY A 181 5.51 11.02 -4.42
CA GLY A 181 4.51 10.67 -3.40
C GLY A 181 4.25 11.82 -2.42
N ALA A 182 5.30 12.50 -1.95
CA ALA A 182 5.17 13.62 -1.03
C ALA A 182 4.36 14.80 -1.63
N VAL A 183 4.59 15.14 -2.89
CA VAL A 183 3.82 16.19 -3.58
C VAL A 183 2.33 15.82 -3.61
N TRP A 184 1.99 14.57 -3.92
CA TRP A 184 0.59 14.11 -3.93
C TRP A 184 -0.02 14.13 -2.53
N VAL A 185 0.66 13.56 -1.53
CA VAL A 185 0.17 13.47 -0.15
C VAL A 185 -0.07 14.86 0.44
N VAL A 186 0.93 15.73 0.35
CA VAL A 186 0.82 17.11 0.85
C VAL A 186 -0.28 17.86 0.10
N GLY A 187 -0.34 17.75 -1.23
CA GLY A 187 -1.38 18.37 -2.05
C GLY A 187 -2.77 17.92 -1.64
N SER A 188 -2.99 16.63 -1.48
CA SER A 188 -4.28 16.07 -1.05
C SER A 188 -4.70 16.59 0.32
N LEU A 189 -3.78 16.60 1.29
CA LEU A 189 -4.08 17.07 2.65
C LEU A 189 -4.31 18.58 2.72
N VAL A 190 -3.55 19.38 1.99
CA VAL A 190 -3.75 20.84 1.91
C VAL A 190 -5.12 21.16 1.31
N VAL A 191 -5.48 20.51 0.21
CA VAL A 191 -6.82 20.69 -0.40
C VAL A 191 -7.91 20.26 0.58
N GLY A 192 -7.72 19.17 1.31
CA GLY A 192 -8.66 18.69 2.33
C GLY A 192 -8.88 19.71 3.46
N VAL A 193 -7.79 20.28 3.99
CA VAL A 193 -7.85 21.33 5.03
C VAL A 193 -8.55 22.59 4.52
N LEU A 194 -8.23 23.04 3.30
CA LEU A 194 -8.89 24.21 2.71
C LEU A 194 -10.39 23.95 2.48
N TRP A 195 -10.75 22.77 2.01
CA TRP A 195 -12.13 22.37 1.79
C TRP A 195 -12.96 22.39 3.08
N THR A 196 -12.45 21.77 4.14
CA THR A 196 -13.13 21.75 5.45
C THR A 196 -13.16 23.14 6.11
N GLY A 197 -12.12 23.96 5.91
CA GLY A 197 -12.07 25.32 6.42
C GLY A 197 -13.04 26.30 5.73
N MET A 198 -13.50 25.99 4.50
CA MET A 198 -14.51 26.77 3.78
C MET A 198 -15.94 26.41 4.18
N GLY A 199 -16.14 25.44 5.11
CA GLY A 199 -17.47 25.08 5.63
C GLY A 199 -18.35 24.29 4.65
N CYS A 200 -17.72 23.58 3.69
CA CYS A 200 -18.42 22.73 2.72
C CYS A 200 -18.54 21.30 3.22
#